data_4ed3cf92c292e28d9445797bd66c74ef
#
_entry.id   4ed3cf92c292e28d9445797bd66c74ef
#
_cell.length_a   1.000
_cell.length_b   1.000
_cell.length_c   1.000
_cell.angle_alpha   90.00
_cell.angle_beta   90.00
_cell.angle_gamma   90.00
#
_symmetry.space_group_name_H-M   'P 1'
#
loop_
_entity.id
_entity.type
_entity.pdbx_description
1 polymer ?
#
loop_
_entity_poly.entity_id
_entity_poly.type
_entity_poly.pdbx_seq_one_letter_code
_entity_poly.pdbx_strand_id
1 'polypeptide(L)'
;MKLIEFLSNLAMPTIIILIVIFGVIEKKKVFDVFLDGAKEGIGVIFSIFPTLVGLFVAIGALRSSGIMDMISNFLTPILQFVNFPTEVLPLALIRPISGSSSIAIATDIMKNFGVDSNIGLITSVIMGSTETTVYTIAVYTSAVGIKKTRFVLWASLIADFVGIVTSIIVCNVLIRLVGQ
;
A
#
# COMPACT_ATOMS: atom_id res chain seq x y z
N MET A 1 17.98 15.07 10.50
CA MET A 1 17.74 13.63 10.31
C MET A 1 17.53 12.91 11.63
N LYS A 2 18.45 12.93 12.60
CA LYS A 2 18.31 12.18 13.88
C LYS A 2 17.02 12.45 14.68
N LEU A 3 16.47 13.66 14.67
CA LEU A 3 15.24 14.01 15.41
C LEU A 3 14.00 13.39 14.75
N ILE A 4 13.91 13.44 13.43
CA ILE A 4 12.79 12.86 12.65
C ILE A 4 12.80 11.33 12.80
N GLU A 5 13.98 10.73 12.70
CA GLU A 5 14.18 9.29 12.90
C GLU A 5 13.80 8.85 14.32
N PHE A 6 14.20 9.62 15.33
CA PHE A 6 13.84 9.38 16.73
C PHE A 6 12.32 9.48 16.95
N LEU A 7 11.67 10.52 16.42
CA LEU A 7 10.21 10.68 16.50
C LEU A 7 9.46 9.56 15.77
N SER A 8 9.94 9.15 14.60
CA SER A 8 9.37 8.04 13.84
C SER A 8 9.46 6.71 14.62
N ASN A 9 10.62 6.44 15.24
CA ASN A 9 10.81 5.23 16.04
C ASN A 9 9.97 5.21 17.32
N LEU A 10 9.63 6.38 17.88
CA LEU A 10 8.78 6.51 19.04
C LEU A 10 7.28 6.40 18.73
N ALA A 11 6.86 6.61 17.49
CA ALA A 11 5.44 6.67 17.12
C ALA A 11 4.69 5.39 17.50
N MET A 12 5.17 4.23 17.07
CA MET A 12 4.52 2.95 17.36
C MET A 12 4.51 2.59 18.85
N PRO A 13 5.64 2.66 19.61
CA PRO A 13 5.61 2.44 21.04
C PRO A 13 4.66 3.39 21.78
N THR A 14 4.62 4.66 21.40
CA THR A 14 3.72 5.66 22.00
C THR A 14 2.25 5.30 21.81
N ILE A 15 1.86 4.91 20.59
CA ILE A 15 0.48 4.48 20.31
C ILE A 15 0.10 3.27 21.15
N ILE A 16 0.96 2.27 21.24
CA ILE A 16 0.72 1.05 22.04
C ILE A 16 0.56 1.42 23.53
N ILE A 17 1.45 2.24 24.08
CA ILE A 17 1.38 2.69 25.47
C ILE A 17 0.09 3.45 25.73
N LEU A 18 -0.31 4.37 24.84
CA LEU A 18 -1.56 5.11 24.98
C LEU A 18 -2.78 4.18 25.00
N ILE A 19 -2.85 3.19 24.11
CA ILE A 19 -3.95 2.22 24.06
C ILE A 19 -4.01 1.44 25.39
N VAL A 20 -2.86 0.96 25.90
CA VAL A 20 -2.79 0.21 27.15
C VAL A 20 -3.22 1.09 28.34
N ILE A 21 -2.71 2.32 28.43
CA ILE A 21 -3.08 3.27 29.49
C ILE A 21 -4.59 3.53 29.48
N PHE A 22 -5.18 3.84 28.32
CA PHE A 22 -6.62 4.03 28.19
C PHE A 22 -7.41 2.80 28.63
N GLY A 23 -6.98 1.60 28.23
CA GLY A 23 -7.61 0.35 28.64
C GLY A 23 -7.59 0.17 30.16
N VAL A 24 -6.47 0.51 30.83
CA VAL A 24 -6.34 0.44 32.30
C VAL A 24 -7.23 1.49 32.97
N ILE A 25 -7.26 2.72 32.48
CA ILE A 25 -8.13 3.80 33.02
C ILE A 25 -9.60 3.37 32.95
N GLU A 26 -10.03 2.78 31.84
CA GLU A 26 -11.38 2.27 31.60
C GLU A 26 -11.66 0.95 32.35
N LYS A 27 -10.72 0.49 33.21
CA LYS A 27 -10.83 -0.77 33.97
C LYS A 27 -11.12 -2.00 33.09
N LYS A 28 -10.67 -1.97 31.82
CA LYS A 28 -10.75 -3.13 30.92
C LYS A 28 -9.66 -4.13 31.27
N LYS A 29 -9.94 -5.41 31.06
CA LYS A 29 -8.93 -6.46 31.11
C LYS A 29 -8.12 -6.42 29.82
N VAL A 30 -7.12 -5.54 29.75
CA VAL A 30 -6.36 -5.22 28.53
C VAL A 30 -5.83 -6.47 27.85
N PHE A 31 -5.33 -7.44 28.61
CA PHE A 31 -4.81 -8.68 28.06
C PHE A 31 -5.91 -9.55 27.42
N ASP A 32 -7.08 -9.66 28.05
CA ASP A 32 -8.20 -10.42 27.50
C ASP A 32 -8.69 -9.78 26.19
N VAL A 33 -8.82 -8.46 26.16
CA VAL A 33 -9.20 -7.71 24.95
C VAL A 33 -8.16 -7.89 23.84
N PHE A 34 -6.87 -7.90 24.20
CA PHE A 34 -5.80 -8.18 23.23
C PHE A 34 -5.91 -9.60 22.67
N LEU A 35 -6.18 -10.60 23.49
CA LEU A 35 -6.35 -12.00 23.05
C LEU A 35 -7.57 -12.15 22.11
N ASP A 36 -8.65 -11.46 22.40
CA ASP A 36 -9.84 -11.52 21.53
C ASP A 36 -9.55 -10.85 20.18
N GLY A 37 -8.90 -9.68 20.18
CA GLY A 37 -8.44 -9.06 18.92
C GLY A 37 -7.45 -9.95 18.15
N ALA A 38 -6.56 -10.66 18.84
CA ALA A 38 -5.64 -11.60 18.19
C ALA A 38 -6.38 -12.77 17.51
N LYS A 39 -7.44 -13.31 18.14
CA LYS A 39 -8.29 -14.36 17.54
C LYS A 39 -9.01 -13.86 16.30
N GLU A 40 -9.58 -12.64 16.34
CA GLU A 40 -10.20 -12.00 15.18
C GLU A 40 -9.19 -11.82 14.04
N GLY A 41 -7.97 -11.36 14.36
CA GLY A 41 -6.88 -11.20 13.41
C GLY A 41 -6.50 -12.51 12.70
N ILE A 42 -6.46 -13.63 13.43
CA ILE A 42 -6.25 -14.96 12.85
C ILE A 42 -7.36 -15.30 11.85
N GLY A 43 -8.63 -15.01 12.20
CA GLY A 43 -9.77 -15.22 11.30
C GLY A 43 -9.63 -14.41 10.00
N VAL A 44 -9.19 -13.17 10.09
CA VAL A 44 -8.91 -12.32 8.92
C VAL A 44 -7.81 -12.92 8.05
N ILE A 45 -6.71 -13.42 8.64
CA ILE A 45 -5.62 -14.05 7.88
C ILE A 45 -6.15 -15.24 7.07
N PHE A 46 -6.91 -16.15 7.68
CA PHE A 46 -7.49 -17.29 6.95
C PHE A 46 -8.47 -16.87 5.85
N SER A 47 -9.18 -15.77 6.04
CA SER A 47 -10.11 -15.23 5.05
C SER A 47 -9.40 -14.68 3.80
N ILE A 48 -8.28 -13.98 3.98
CA ILE A 48 -7.52 -13.36 2.86
C ILE A 48 -6.52 -14.32 2.23
N PHE A 49 -6.04 -15.33 2.94
CA PHE A 49 -5.00 -16.24 2.47
C PHE A 49 -5.27 -16.88 1.09
N PRO A 50 -6.48 -17.42 0.80
CA PRO A 50 -6.77 -17.98 -0.52
C PRO A 50 -6.66 -16.94 -1.64
N THR A 51 -7.11 -15.71 -1.37
CA THR A 51 -7.01 -14.59 -2.32
C THR A 51 -5.56 -14.24 -2.61
N LEU A 52 -4.71 -14.19 -1.58
CA LEU A 52 -3.27 -13.94 -1.74
C LEU A 52 -2.59 -15.02 -2.58
N VAL A 53 -2.89 -16.29 -2.30
CA VAL A 53 -2.34 -17.41 -3.10
C VAL A 53 -2.76 -17.30 -4.57
N GLY A 54 -4.04 -17.06 -4.84
CA GLY A 54 -4.52 -16.86 -6.21
C GLY A 54 -3.84 -15.70 -6.92
N LEU A 55 -3.60 -14.59 -6.22
CA LEU A 55 -2.90 -13.42 -6.75
C LEU A 55 -1.43 -13.70 -7.06
N PHE A 56 -0.71 -14.36 -6.16
CA PHE A 56 0.70 -14.73 -6.43
C PHE A 56 0.81 -15.63 -7.67
N VAL A 57 -0.10 -16.59 -7.83
CA VAL A 57 -0.15 -17.43 -9.02
C VAL A 57 -0.44 -16.60 -10.28
N ALA A 58 -1.43 -15.70 -10.21
CA ALA A 58 -1.79 -14.84 -11.34
C ALA A 58 -0.65 -13.88 -11.73
N ILE A 59 0.02 -13.26 -10.76
CA ILE A 59 1.17 -12.37 -11.00
C ILE A 59 2.33 -13.15 -11.60
N GLY A 60 2.61 -14.35 -11.07
CA GLY A 60 3.63 -15.25 -11.63
C GLY A 60 3.32 -15.61 -13.09
N ALA A 61 2.08 -15.95 -13.41
CA ALA A 61 1.64 -16.25 -14.77
C ALA A 61 1.74 -15.02 -15.70
N LEU A 62 1.36 -13.84 -15.24
CA LEU A 62 1.49 -12.58 -15.99
C LEU A 62 2.97 -12.25 -16.30
N ARG A 63 3.87 -12.45 -15.34
CA ARG A 63 5.32 -12.26 -15.57
C ARG A 63 5.86 -13.26 -16.58
N SER A 64 5.57 -14.55 -16.41
CA SER A 64 6.09 -15.59 -17.29
C SER A 64 5.50 -15.56 -18.70
N SER A 65 4.31 -14.98 -18.89
CA SER A 65 3.69 -14.85 -20.21
C SER A 65 4.25 -13.72 -21.08
N GLY A 66 5.09 -12.82 -20.51
CA GLY A 66 5.58 -11.62 -21.21
C GLY A 66 4.54 -10.50 -21.36
N ILE A 67 3.32 -10.68 -20.85
CA ILE A 67 2.26 -9.65 -20.93
C ILE A 67 2.70 -8.37 -20.20
N MET A 68 3.41 -8.52 -19.08
CA MET A 68 3.91 -7.36 -18.32
C MET A 68 4.92 -6.55 -19.15
N ASP A 69 5.80 -7.21 -19.88
CA ASP A 69 6.77 -6.55 -20.75
C ASP A 69 6.07 -5.85 -21.93
N MET A 70 5.03 -6.45 -22.48
CA MET A 70 4.22 -5.85 -23.53
C MET A 70 3.52 -4.57 -23.05
N ILE A 71 2.87 -4.60 -21.88
CA ILE A 71 2.23 -3.44 -21.26
C ILE A 71 3.27 -2.35 -20.94
N SER A 72 4.40 -2.74 -20.37
CA SER A 72 5.49 -1.83 -20.05
C SER A 72 6.03 -1.13 -21.30
N ASN A 73 6.29 -1.88 -22.37
CA ASN A 73 6.77 -1.33 -23.65
C ASN A 73 5.77 -0.37 -24.28
N PHE A 74 4.47 -0.67 -24.20
CA PHE A 74 3.42 0.20 -24.72
C PHE A 74 3.33 1.51 -23.92
N LEU A 75 3.53 1.48 -22.61
CA LEU A 75 3.46 2.64 -21.73
C LEU A 75 4.80 3.37 -21.59
N THR A 76 5.91 2.78 -22.01
CA THR A 76 7.27 3.35 -21.89
C THR A 76 7.35 4.83 -22.33
N PRO A 77 6.80 5.26 -23.48
CA PRO A 77 6.92 6.66 -23.89
C PRO A 77 6.27 7.65 -22.90
N ILE A 78 5.24 7.22 -22.18
CA ILE A 78 4.56 8.03 -21.16
C ILE A 78 5.33 7.96 -19.83
N LEU A 79 5.79 6.78 -19.46
CA LEU A 79 6.46 6.51 -18.19
C LEU A 79 7.85 7.17 -18.11
N GLN A 80 8.54 7.32 -19.24
CA GLN A 80 9.84 7.96 -19.32
C GLN A 80 9.83 9.42 -18.88
N PHE A 81 8.74 10.17 -19.14
CA PHE A 81 8.62 11.57 -18.71
C PHE A 81 8.70 11.74 -17.19
N VAL A 82 8.35 10.71 -16.43
CA VAL A 82 8.29 10.75 -14.96
C VAL A 82 9.38 9.87 -14.33
N ASN A 83 10.27 9.27 -15.14
CA ASN A 83 11.22 8.22 -14.70
C ASN A 83 10.52 7.12 -13.88
N PHE A 84 9.37 6.67 -14.37
CA PHE A 84 8.53 5.68 -13.69
C PHE A 84 9.14 4.28 -13.86
N PRO A 85 9.47 3.57 -12.77
CA PRO A 85 9.94 2.18 -12.85
C PRO A 85 8.81 1.28 -13.35
N THR A 86 9.04 0.58 -14.44
CA THR A 86 8.04 -0.31 -15.06
C THR A 86 7.62 -1.46 -14.15
N GLU A 87 8.52 -1.86 -13.25
CA GLU A 87 8.31 -2.90 -12.24
C GLU A 87 7.23 -2.55 -11.22
N VAL A 88 7.00 -1.26 -10.99
CA VAL A 88 5.99 -0.76 -10.03
C VAL A 88 4.63 -0.55 -10.70
N LEU A 89 4.56 -0.62 -12.03
CA LEU A 89 3.32 -0.40 -12.80
C LEU A 89 2.16 -1.30 -12.37
N PRO A 90 2.32 -2.62 -12.13
CA PRO A 90 1.23 -3.47 -11.67
C PRO A 90 0.65 -3.00 -10.33
N LEU A 91 1.51 -2.54 -9.42
CA LEU A 91 1.08 -1.98 -8.14
C LEU A 91 0.26 -0.71 -8.35
N ALA A 92 0.76 0.22 -9.17
CA ALA A 92 0.08 1.48 -9.45
C ALA A 92 -1.32 1.30 -10.03
N LEU A 93 -1.53 0.29 -10.88
CA LEU A 93 -2.82 -0.03 -11.50
C LEU A 93 -3.81 -0.70 -10.55
N ILE A 94 -3.32 -1.57 -9.66
CA ILE A 94 -4.17 -2.36 -8.76
C ILE A 94 -4.45 -1.62 -7.43
N ARG A 95 -3.57 -0.72 -7.03
CA ARG A 95 -3.65 -0.03 -5.75
C ARG A 95 -4.99 0.68 -5.51
N PRO A 96 -5.57 1.42 -6.45
CA PRO A 96 -6.87 2.05 -6.26
C PRO A 96 -8.05 1.06 -6.13
N ILE A 97 -7.86 -0.19 -6.55
CA ILE A 97 -8.94 -1.17 -6.66
C ILE A 97 -8.96 -2.14 -5.46
N SER A 98 -7.78 -2.68 -5.08
CA SER A 98 -7.68 -3.77 -4.12
C SER A 98 -6.46 -3.67 -3.22
N GLY A 99 -6.69 -3.54 -1.90
CA GLY A 99 -5.62 -3.47 -0.90
C GLY A 99 -4.88 -4.79 -0.73
N SER A 100 -5.59 -5.92 -0.65
CA SER A 100 -4.96 -7.24 -0.51
C SER A 100 -4.14 -7.61 -1.74
N SER A 101 -4.64 -7.32 -2.94
CA SER A 101 -3.89 -7.50 -4.19
C SER A 101 -2.64 -6.64 -4.22
N SER A 102 -2.73 -5.40 -3.77
CA SER A 102 -1.60 -4.47 -3.70
C SER A 102 -0.52 -4.96 -2.74
N ILE A 103 -0.90 -5.51 -1.58
CA ILE A 103 0.05 -6.12 -0.62
C ILE A 103 0.78 -7.29 -1.29
N ALA A 104 0.06 -8.16 -2.02
CA ALA A 104 0.67 -9.28 -2.72
C ALA A 104 1.66 -8.81 -3.78
N ILE A 105 1.29 -7.83 -4.62
CA ILE A 105 2.15 -7.26 -5.65
C ILE A 105 3.38 -6.57 -5.02
N ALA A 106 3.17 -5.75 -3.99
CA ALA A 106 4.25 -5.08 -3.29
C ALA A 106 5.24 -6.09 -2.68
N THR A 107 4.74 -7.16 -2.05
CA THR A 107 5.56 -8.23 -1.50
C THR A 107 6.36 -8.95 -2.59
N ASP A 108 5.73 -9.22 -3.74
CA ASP A 108 6.40 -9.83 -4.88
C ASP A 108 7.50 -8.93 -5.44
N ILE A 109 7.24 -7.63 -5.60
CA ILE A 109 8.24 -6.64 -6.03
C ILE A 109 9.42 -6.61 -5.05
N MET A 110 9.15 -6.48 -3.74
CA MET A 110 10.20 -6.44 -2.71
C MET A 110 11.03 -7.73 -2.66
N LYS A 111 10.39 -8.88 -2.88
CA LYS A 111 11.07 -10.18 -2.92
C LYS A 111 12.00 -10.31 -4.13
N ASN A 112 11.60 -9.80 -5.29
CA ASN A 112 12.38 -9.94 -6.52
C ASN A 112 13.48 -8.88 -6.68
N PHE A 113 13.22 -7.64 -6.19
CA PHE A 113 14.13 -6.50 -6.38
C PHE A 113 14.87 -6.07 -5.11
N GLY A 114 14.43 -6.57 -3.94
CA GLY A 114 14.97 -6.19 -2.63
C GLY A 114 14.22 -5.04 -1.98
N VAL A 115 14.08 -5.10 -0.66
CA VAL A 115 13.36 -4.09 0.15
C VAL A 115 14.08 -2.75 0.15
N ASP A 116 15.41 -2.78 0.27
CA ASP A 116 16.29 -1.60 0.33
C ASP A 116 16.67 -1.06 -1.06
N SER A 117 16.18 -1.67 -2.12
CA SER A 117 16.38 -1.18 -3.48
C SER A 117 15.56 0.08 -3.76
N ASN A 118 15.93 0.82 -4.79
CA ASN A 118 15.16 1.97 -5.27
C ASN A 118 13.70 1.58 -5.57
N ILE A 119 13.49 0.44 -6.21
CA ILE A 119 12.17 -0.10 -6.55
C ILE A 119 11.40 -0.49 -5.28
N GLY A 120 12.04 -1.13 -4.30
CA GLY A 120 11.45 -1.48 -3.02
C GLY A 120 11.05 -0.24 -2.22
N LEU A 121 11.89 0.80 -2.19
CA LEU A 121 11.59 2.06 -1.53
C LEU A 121 10.38 2.76 -2.16
N ILE A 122 10.36 2.91 -3.49
CA ILE A 122 9.23 3.48 -4.22
C ILE A 122 7.95 2.69 -3.94
N THR A 123 8.01 1.37 -3.97
CA THR A 123 6.89 0.46 -3.65
C THR A 123 6.35 0.72 -2.25
N SER A 124 7.23 0.83 -1.25
CA SER A 124 6.86 1.12 0.14
C SER A 124 6.18 2.48 0.29
N VAL A 125 6.73 3.51 -0.36
CA VAL A 125 6.17 4.87 -0.30
C VAL A 125 4.80 4.93 -0.99
N ILE A 126 4.62 4.30 -2.15
CA ILE A 126 3.32 4.20 -2.81
C ILE A 126 2.30 3.49 -1.91
N MET A 127 2.68 2.38 -1.28
CA MET A 127 1.79 1.65 -0.37
C MET A 127 1.37 2.49 0.84
N GLY A 128 2.25 3.34 1.35
CA GLY A 128 1.99 4.19 2.51
C GLY A 128 1.29 5.52 2.20
N SER A 129 1.38 6.02 0.96
CA SER A 129 0.85 7.34 0.56
C SER A 129 -0.46 7.29 -0.23
N THR A 130 -0.92 6.11 -0.62
CA THR A 130 -2.16 5.91 -1.40
C THR A 130 -3.09 4.93 -0.69
N GLU A 131 -4.38 4.96 -1.08
CA GLU A 131 -5.41 4.08 -0.53
C GLU A 131 -6.14 3.29 -1.63
N THR A 132 -6.99 2.33 -1.20
CA THR A 132 -7.87 1.57 -2.09
C THR A 132 -9.12 2.38 -2.41
N THR A 133 -8.94 3.37 -3.22
CA THR A 133 -9.93 4.43 -3.51
C THR A 133 -11.30 3.89 -3.91
N VAL A 134 -11.36 2.95 -4.85
CA VAL A 134 -12.63 2.40 -5.34
C VAL A 134 -13.36 1.62 -4.23
N TYR A 135 -12.63 0.81 -3.48
CA TYR A 135 -13.19 0.05 -2.35
C TYR A 135 -13.68 1.00 -1.24
N THR A 136 -12.86 1.96 -0.86
CA THR A 136 -13.19 2.94 0.19
C THR A 136 -14.45 3.71 -0.17
N ILE A 137 -14.54 4.25 -1.39
CA ILE A 137 -15.74 4.94 -1.87
C ILE A 137 -16.96 4.02 -1.79
N ALA A 138 -16.85 2.78 -2.27
CA ALA A 138 -17.97 1.83 -2.28
C ALA A 138 -18.48 1.53 -0.87
N VAL A 139 -17.57 1.24 0.08
CA VAL A 139 -17.92 0.92 1.47
C VAL A 139 -18.57 2.12 2.17
N TYR A 140 -17.93 3.29 2.12
CA TYR A 140 -18.44 4.47 2.83
C TYR A 140 -19.76 4.98 2.24
N THR A 141 -19.89 5.03 0.91
CA THR A 141 -21.14 5.48 0.28
C THR A 141 -22.28 4.49 0.52
N SER A 142 -21.99 3.18 0.55
CA SER A 142 -22.97 2.14 0.88
C SER A 142 -23.45 2.27 2.33
N ALA A 143 -22.54 2.50 3.28
CA ALA A 143 -22.87 2.62 4.70
C ALA A 143 -23.83 3.78 5.01
N VAL A 144 -23.75 4.88 4.24
CA VAL A 144 -24.60 6.06 4.41
C VAL A 144 -25.70 6.19 3.35
N GLY A 145 -25.88 5.16 2.50
CA GLY A 145 -26.94 5.13 1.47
C GLY A 145 -26.75 6.12 0.32
N ILE A 146 -25.56 6.66 0.09
CA ILE A 146 -25.27 7.54 -1.03
C ILE A 146 -25.16 6.75 -2.33
N LYS A 147 -26.07 7.02 -3.28
CA LYS A 147 -26.09 6.33 -4.59
C LYS A 147 -25.36 7.08 -5.72
N LYS A 148 -25.10 8.39 -5.55
CA LYS A 148 -24.47 9.22 -6.59
C LYS A 148 -23.23 9.89 -6.03
N THR A 149 -22.07 9.41 -6.42
CA THR A 149 -20.77 9.91 -5.97
C THR A 149 -20.25 11.11 -6.79
N ARG A 150 -20.98 11.52 -7.85
CA ARG A 150 -20.61 12.63 -8.74
C ARG A 150 -19.14 12.58 -9.15
N PHE A 151 -18.37 13.59 -8.75
CA PHE A 151 -16.95 13.74 -9.10
C PHE A 151 -15.99 12.99 -8.18
N VAL A 152 -16.47 12.40 -7.06
CA VAL A 152 -15.61 11.82 -6.02
C VAL A 152 -14.68 10.78 -6.61
N LEU A 153 -15.19 9.84 -7.41
CA LEU A 153 -14.36 8.78 -8.01
C LEU A 153 -13.24 9.36 -8.88
N TRP A 154 -13.58 10.29 -9.78
CA TRP A 154 -12.59 10.88 -10.68
C TRP A 154 -11.56 11.73 -9.95
N ALA A 155 -12.00 12.55 -8.98
CA ALA A 155 -11.11 13.37 -8.17
C ALA A 155 -10.15 12.49 -7.35
N SER A 156 -10.64 11.40 -6.79
CA SER A 156 -9.82 10.48 -5.99
C SER A 156 -8.83 9.71 -6.86
N LEU A 157 -9.22 9.24 -8.06
CA LEU A 157 -8.27 8.58 -8.97
C LEU A 157 -7.18 9.54 -9.48
N ILE A 158 -7.52 10.82 -9.69
CA ILE A 158 -6.52 11.84 -10.00
C ILE A 158 -5.58 12.05 -8.81
N ALA A 159 -6.10 12.09 -7.59
CA ALA A 159 -5.29 12.20 -6.39
C ALA A 159 -4.35 11.00 -6.21
N ASP A 160 -4.81 9.78 -6.45
CA ASP A 160 -3.98 8.58 -6.46
C ASP A 160 -2.85 8.68 -7.49
N PHE A 161 -3.18 9.09 -8.70
CA PHE A 161 -2.18 9.27 -9.76
C PHE A 161 -1.12 10.31 -9.36
N VAL A 162 -1.54 11.46 -8.84
CA VAL A 162 -0.63 12.50 -8.33
C VAL A 162 0.20 11.97 -7.16
N GLY A 163 -0.40 11.23 -6.24
CA GLY A 163 0.29 10.60 -5.10
C GLY A 163 1.37 9.62 -5.56
N ILE A 164 1.07 8.76 -6.53
CA ILE A 164 2.02 7.81 -7.11
C ILE A 164 3.19 8.53 -7.79
N VAL A 165 2.89 9.51 -8.65
CA VAL A 165 3.93 10.29 -9.35
C VAL A 165 4.80 11.05 -8.36
N THR A 166 4.20 11.68 -7.36
CA THR A 166 4.94 12.40 -6.30
C THR A 166 5.83 11.46 -5.50
N SER A 167 5.35 10.27 -5.16
CA SER A 167 6.12 9.24 -4.47
C SER A 167 7.39 8.88 -5.23
N ILE A 168 7.28 8.69 -6.53
CA ILE A 168 8.43 8.38 -7.40
C ILE A 168 9.43 9.53 -7.45
N ILE A 169 8.93 10.76 -7.66
CA ILE A 169 9.79 11.95 -7.71
C ILE A 169 10.54 12.13 -6.38
N VAL A 170 9.84 12.05 -5.26
CA VAL A 170 10.44 12.21 -3.92
C VAL A 170 11.46 11.11 -3.64
N CYS A 171 11.17 9.85 -3.93
CA CYS A 171 12.12 8.77 -3.76
C CYS A 171 13.37 8.97 -4.63
N ASN A 172 13.21 9.31 -5.90
CA ASN A 172 14.33 9.56 -6.80
C ASN A 172 15.20 10.73 -6.35
N VAL A 173 14.60 11.80 -5.80
CA VAL A 173 15.35 12.93 -5.22
C VAL A 173 16.09 12.51 -3.95
N LEU A 174 15.42 11.79 -3.04
CA LEU A 174 16.03 11.32 -1.80
C LEU A 174 17.25 10.42 -2.06
N ILE A 175 17.13 9.49 -3.00
CA ILE A 175 18.23 8.59 -3.35
C ILE A 175 19.42 9.35 -3.90
N ARG A 176 19.18 10.36 -4.74
CA ARG A 176 20.27 11.23 -5.24
C ARG A 176 20.96 12.03 -4.15
N LEU A 177 20.22 12.43 -3.10
CA LEU A 177 20.76 13.20 -1.99
C LEU A 177 21.48 12.34 -0.94
N VAL A 178 21.06 11.10 -0.76
CA VAL A 178 21.64 10.18 0.24
C VAL A 178 22.75 9.32 -0.36
N GLY A 179 22.75 9.12 -1.67
CA GLY A 179 23.76 8.33 -2.39
C GLY A 179 25.02 9.13 -2.78
N GLN A 180 25.16 10.42 -2.36
CA GLN A 180 26.39 11.21 -2.38
C GLN A 180 27.01 11.26 -0.99
#